data_c4ebd6ec306e03a0d0eb7dd491bd95bd
#
_entry.id   c4ebd6ec306e03a0d0eb7dd491bd95bd
#
_cell.length_a   1.000
_cell.length_b   1.000
_cell.length_c   1.000
_cell.angle_alpha   90.00
_cell.angle_beta   90.00
_cell.angle_gamma   90.00
#
_symmetry.space_group_name_H-M   'P 1'
#
loop_
_entity.id
_entity.type
_entity.pdbx_description
1 polymer ?
#
loop_
_entity_poly.entity_id
_entity_poly.type
_entity_poly.pdbx_seq_one_letter_code
_entity_poly.pdbx_strand_id
1 'polypeptide(L)'
;MRKKPELLIPASSLEVLKIAVVFGADAVYIGGEAFGLRAKAKNFSMEDMREGIAFAHEHGVKVYVTANILAHNKDLPQAREYFQELKEIKPDALIISDPGIYMIAQEICPEIERHISTQANNTNYGTYLFWWNQGAKRVVSARELSLEEIREIRSHIPEEMEIETFIHGAMCISYSGRCLLSNFFTGRDANQGACTHPCRWKYSVVEETRPGEYMPVYENERGTYIFNSKDLCMIGHMEDILSSGIDSLKIEGRMKTALYVATVARTYRKAIDDCLEDPEKYRKNMPWYQEQIRSCTYRQFTTGFFYGKPDETSQIYDNNTYEKGYTYLGIVWEVEDGVCRIEQRNKFSLGETIEIMKPDGRNQEVTVERIVNEEGKDQESAPHPQQILYVTLSQAPEKYDILRRKEN
;
A
#
# COMPACT_ATOMS: atom_id res chain seq x y z
N MET A 1 25.50 13.47 -5.97
CA MET A 1 24.88 12.23 -5.40
C MET A 1 23.39 12.30 -5.68
N ARG A 2 22.77 11.22 -6.16
CA ARG A 2 21.31 11.19 -6.33
C ARG A 2 20.65 11.29 -4.94
N LYS A 3 19.63 12.14 -4.79
CA LYS A 3 18.83 12.22 -3.56
C LYS A 3 18.14 10.88 -3.35
N LYS A 4 18.23 10.31 -2.14
CA LYS A 4 17.50 9.10 -1.79
C LYS A 4 16.00 9.41 -1.84
N PRO A 5 15.20 8.70 -2.66
CA PRO A 5 13.76 8.91 -2.67
C PRO A 5 13.13 8.36 -1.40
N GLU A 6 12.04 8.97 -1.00
CA GLU A 6 11.19 8.53 0.09
C GLU A 6 10.48 7.22 -0.26
N LEU A 7 10.47 6.25 0.64
CA LEU A 7 9.64 5.04 0.55
C LEU A 7 8.35 5.25 1.34
N LEU A 8 7.23 5.41 0.64
CA LEU A 8 5.92 5.71 1.20
C LEU A 8 5.04 4.46 1.28
N ILE A 9 4.71 4.04 2.50
CA ILE A 9 4.03 2.78 2.80
C ILE A 9 2.60 3.02 3.29
N PRO A 10 1.60 2.19 2.88
CA PRO A 10 0.22 2.29 3.36
C PRO A 10 0.07 1.71 4.76
N ALA A 11 -0.86 2.25 5.55
CA ALA A 11 -1.34 1.59 6.77
C ALA A 11 -2.86 1.65 6.89
N SER A 12 -3.45 0.52 7.35
CA SER A 12 -4.89 0.35 7.56
C SER A 12 -5.32 0.51 9.02
N SER A 13 -4.35 0.47 9.94
CA SER A 13 -4.56 0.54 11.39
C SER A 13 -3.29 1.00 12.08
N LEU A 14 -3.40 1.37 13.36
CA LEU A 14 -2.25 1.73 14.20
C LEU A 14 -1.20 0.61 14.26
N GLU A 15 -1.64 -0.66 14.36
CA GLU A 15 -0.76 -1.83 14.27
C GLU A 15 0.07 -1.82 12.97
N VAL A 16 -0.61 -1.68 11.83
CA VAL A 16 0.05 -1.72 10.52
C VAL A 16 0.96 -0.51 10.32
N LEU A 17 0.61 0.65 10.88
CA LEU A 17 1.47 1.84 10.88
C LEU A 17 2.77 1.56 11.63
N LYS A 18 2.70 1.03 12.85
CA LYS A 18 3.90 0.69 13.64
C LYS A 18 4.80 -0.30 12.90
N ILE A 19 4.22 -1.31 12.28
CA ILE A 19 4.96 -2.27 11.45
C ILE A 19 5.58 -1.60 10.22
N ALA A 20 4.87 -0.74 9.51
CA ALA A 20 5.43 -0.01 8.36
C ALA A 20 6.66 0.81 8.75
N VAL A 21 6.59 1.53 9.88
CA VAL A 21 7.68 2.33 10.43
C VAL A 21 8.89 1.46 10.75
N VAL A 22 8.71 0.39 11.52
CA VAL A 22 9.80 -0.49 11.96
C VAL A 22 10.44 -1.25 10.78
N PHE A 23 9.66 -1.58 9.75
CA PHE A 23 10.14 -2.31 8.57
C PHE A 23 10.69 -1.41 7.45
N GLY A 24 10.95 -0.13 7.71
CA GLY A 24 11.79 0.72 6.86
C GLY A 24 11.07 1.72 5.98
N ALA A 25 9.83 2.12 6.32
CA ALA A 25 9.17 3.26 5.71
C ALA A 25 9.93 4.57 6.04
N ASP A 26 10.05 5.47 5.07
CA ASP A 26 10.45 6.86 5.30
C ASP A 26 9.20 7.73 5.58
N ALA A 27 8.05 7.31 5.05
CA ALA A 27 6.75 7.91 5.34
C ALA A 27 5.63 6.87 5.29
N VAL A 28 4.53 7.12 6.01
CA VAL A 28 3.34 6.28 6.03
C VAL A 28 2.12 7.10 5.63
N TYR A 29 1.25 6.56 4.75
CA TYR A 29 -0.02 7.22 4.49
C TYR A 29 -1.20 6.44 5.05
N ILE A 30 -2.11 7.17 5.70
CA ILE A 30 -3.26 6.64 6.43
C ILE A 30 -4.55 7.30 5.95
N GLY A 31 -5.69 6.76 6.36
CA GLY A 31 -6.99 7.38 6.13
C GLY A 31 -7.79 7.44 7.41
N GLY A 32 -8.40 8.59 7.65
CA GLY A 32 -9.36 8.78 8.71
C GLY A 32 -10.72 8.14 8.41
N GLU A 33 -11.61 8.17 9.38
CA GLU A 33 -12.99 7.71 9.26
C GLU A 33 -13.78 8.52 8.22
N ALA A 34 -13.37 9.77 7.97
CA ALA A 34 -13.96 10.66 6.98
C ALA A 34 -12.97 10.96 5.83
N PHE A 35 -13.49 11.33 4.67
CA PHE A 35 -12.79 11.86 3.48
C PHE A 35 -11.74 10.98 2.83
N GLY A 36 -11.48 9.77 3.35
CA GLY A 36 -10.57 8.81 2.73
C GLY A 36 -11.28 7.85 1.77
N LEU A 37 -10.60 7.49 0.68
CA LEU A 37 -11.05 6.40 -0.20
C LEU A 37 -10.80 5.07 0.48
N ARG A 38 -11.73 4.46 1.07
CA ARG A 38 -11.84 3.13 1.68
C ARG A 38 -12.79 3.17 2.89
N ALA A 39 -13.99 3.70 2.70
CA ALA A 39 -15.00 3.84 3.74
C ALA A 39 -15.35 2.54 4.51
N LYS A 40 -14.96 1.37 3.98
CA LYS A 40 -15.13 0.05 4.63
C LYS A 40 -13.87 -0.52 5.28
N ALA A 41 -12.74 0.17 5.20
CA ALA A 41 -11.54 -0.22 5.94
C ALA A 41 -11.73 0.08 7.44
N LYS A 42 -10.97 -0.60 8.31
CA LYS A 42 -10.66 -0.02 9.60
C LYS A 42 -9.91 1.27 9.32
N ASN A 43 -10.58 2.40 9.51
CA ASN A 43 -9.98 3.72 9.37
C ASN A 43 -9.47 4.15 10.75
N PHE A 44 -8.50 5.05 10.74
CA PHE A 44 -7.95 5.59 11.99
C PHE A 44 -8.95 6.51 12.66
N SER A 45 -9.23 6.30 13.95
CA SER A 45 -9.81 7.32 14.81
C SER A 45 -8.82 8.48 15.00
N MET A 46 -9.29 9.61 15.50
CA MET A 46 -8.41 10.74 15.82
C MET A 46 -7.38 10.37 16.91
N GLU A 47 -7.74 9.48 17.83
CA GLU A 47 -6.83 8.97 18.86
C GLU A 47 -5.74 8.08 18.25
N ASP A 48 -6.12 7.11 17.39
CA ASP A 48 -5.16 6.27 16.66
C ASP A 48 -4.21 7.11 15.79
N MET A 49 -4.73 8.17 15.14
CA MET A 49 -3.88 9.08 14.36
C MET A 49 -2.87 9.80 15.25
N ARG A 50 -3.30 10.31 16.40
CA ARG A 50 -2.43 11.03 17.33
C ARG A 50 -1.31 10.12 17.85
N GLU A 51 -1.65 8.91 18.27
CA GLU A 51 -0.68 7.90 18.70
C GLU A 51 0.24 7.48 17.55
N GLY A 52 -0.31 7.21 16.37
CA GLY A 52 0.45 6.77 15.20
C GLY A 52 1.43 7.83 14.71
N ILE A 53 1.02 9.12 14.68
CA ILE A 53 1.88 10.23 14.30
C ILE A 53 3.02 10.39 15.32
N ALA A 54 2.71 10.36 16.61
CA ALA A 54 3.73 10.44 17.66
C ALA A 54 4.76 9.31 17.53
N PHE A 55 4.30 8.06 17.38
CA PHE A 55 5.17 6.91 17.19
C PHE A 55 6.04 7.03 15.92
N ALA A 56 5.46 7.45 14.81
CA ALA A 56 6.21 7.63 13.56
C ALA A 56 7.28 8.72 13.69
N HIS A 57 6.93 9.87 14.28
CA HIS A 57 7.86 10.98 14.49
C HIS A 57 9.03 10.60 15.44
N GLU A 58 8.77 9.80 16.48
CA GLU A 58 9.83 9.25 17.35
C GLU A 58 10.87 8.42 16.58
N HIS A 59 10.45 7.83 15.46
CA HIS A 59 11.30 7.04 14.56
C HIS A 59 11.80 7.84 13.33
N GLY A 60 11.52 9.14 13.25
CA GLY A 60 11.92 10.00 12.13
C GLY A 60 11.12 9.74 10.84
N VAL A 61 9.94 9.12 10.94
CA VAL A 61 9.06 8.76 9.82
C VAL A 61 7.90 9.75 9.73
N LYS A 62 7.57 10.21 8.52
CA LYS A 62 6.47 11.14 8.26
C LYS A 62 5.12 10.41 8.16
N VAL A 63 4.03 11.14 8.43
CA VAL A 63 2.67 10.61 8.29
C VAL A 63 1.81 11.53 7.42
N TYR A 64 1.20 10.96 6.38
CA TYR A 64 0.32 11.66 5.43
C TYR A 64 -1.11 11.18 5.57
N VAL A 65 -2.06 12.10 5.70
CA VAL A 65 -3.47 11.78 5.85
C VAL A 65 -4.20 11.98 4.53
N THR A 66 -4.96 10.95 4.10
CA THR A 66 -5.75 11.04 2.87
C THR A 66 -7.08 11.74 3.11
N ALA A 67 -7.35 12.79 2.30
CA ALA A 67 -8.64 13.47 2.18
C ALA A 67 -8.98 13.56 0.67
N ASN A 68 -9.02 12.41 -0.01
CA ASN A 68 -8.97 12.33 -1.46
C ASN A 68 -10.23 11.72 -2.12
N ILE A 69 -11.39 11.86 -1.49
CA ILE A 69 -12.68 11.58 -2.13
C ILE A 69 -12.98 12.67 -3.19
N LEU A 70 -13.87 12.36 -4.12
CA LEU A 70 -14.56 13.38 -4.93
C LEU A 70 -15.73 13.89 -4.13
N ALA A 71 -15.58 15.09 -3.56
CA ALA A 71 -16.55 15.66 -2.63
C ALA A 71 -17.80 16.17 -3.32
N HIS A 72 -18.96 16.00 -2.68
CA HIS A 72 -20.20 16.65 -3.01
C HIS A 72 -20.47 17.82 -2.05
N ASN A 73 -21.41 18.71 -2.39
CA ASN A 73 -21.72 19.88 -1.57
C ASN A 73 -22.04 19.54 -0.10
N LYS A 74 -22.66 18.38 0.15
CA LYS A 74 -22.96 17.89 1.50
C LYS A 74 -21.73 17.57 2.35
N ASP A 75 -20.60 17.30 1.69
CA ASP A 75 -19.36 16.87 2.36
C ASP A 75 -18.51 18.08 2.80
N LEU A 76 -18.72 19.27 2.20
CA LEU A 76 -17.88 20.45 2.44
C LEU A 76 -17.94 20.98 3.88
N PRO A 77 -19.12 21.05 4.56
CA PRO A 77 -19.17 21.47 5.97
C PRO A 77 -18.36 20.54 6.89
N GLN A 78 -18.49 19.21 6.72
CA GLN A 78 -17.78 18.22 7.50
C GLN A 78 -16.27 18.25 7.22
N ALA A 79 -15.84 18.59 5.98
CA ALA A 79 -14.43 18.76 5.65
C ALA A 79 -13.77 19.87 6.47
N ARG A 80 -14.50 20.97 6.74
CA ARG A 80 -14.00 22.06 7.59
C ARG A 80 -13.73 21.62 9.01
N GLU A 81 -14.65 20.87 9.61
CA GLU A 81 -14.52 20.32 10.97
C GLU A 81 -13.33 19.35 11.03
N TYR A 82 -13.26 18.43 10.07
CA TYR A 82 -12.19 17.45 9.98
C TYR A 82 -10.79 18.09 9.84
N PHE A 83 -10.65 19.13 9.04
CA PHE A 83 -9.36 19.83 8.91
C PHE A 83 -8.99 20.65 10.14
N GLN A 84 -9.95 21.13 10.92
CA GLN A 84 -9.65 21.73 12.22
C GLN A 84 -9.07 20.71 13.20
N GLU A 85 -9.61 19.49 13.23
CA GLU A 85 -9.06 18.39 14.05
C GLU A 85 -7.66 17.98 13.56
N LEU A 86 -7.45 17.85 12.24
CA LEU A 86 -6.13 17.53 11.67
C LEU A 86 -5.10 18.61 11.95
N LYS A 87 -5.49 19.88 11.98
CA LYS A 87 -4.61 20.98 12.37
C LYS A 87 -4.02 20.81 13.78
N GLU A 88 -4.81 20.25 14.70
CA GLU A 88 -4.37 20.00 16.08
C GLU A 88 -3.39 18.83 16.19
N ILE A 89 -3.62 17.74 15.43
CA ILE A 89 -2.79 16.54 15.48
C ILE A 89 -1.55 16.61 14.57
N LYS A 90 -1.51 17.60 13.63
CA LYS A 90 -0.34 17.98 12.81
C LYS A 90 0.30 16.82 12.04
N PRO A 91 -0.43 16.15 11.13
CA PRO A 91 0.22 15.28 10.18
C PRO A 91 1.18 16.09 9.29
N ASP A 92 2.17 15.44 8.70
CA ASP A 92 3.15 16.12 7.85
C ASP A 92 2.53 16.61 6.54
N ALA A 93 1.57 15.88 5.97
CA ALA A 93 0.85 16.33 4.77
C ALA A 93 -0.58 15.77 4.67
N LEU A 94 -1.38 16.44 3.82
CA LEU A 94 -2.70 16.01 3.39
C LEU A 94 -2.64 15.58 1.91
N ILE A 95 -3.18 14.38 1.60
CA ILE A 95 -3.29 13.89 0.22
C ILE A 95 -4.70 14.18 -0.29
N ILE A 96 -4.84 15.13 -1.21
CA ILE A 96 -6.12 15.71 -1.65
C ILE A 96 -6.26 15.56 -3.17
N SER A 97 -7.49 15.37 -3.68
CA SER A 97 -7.77 15.30 -5.12
C SER A 97 -8.77 16.34 -5.60
N ASP A 98 -9.70 16.73 -4.73
CA ASP A 98 -10.79 17.66 -5.05
C ASP A 98 -10.34 19.11 -4.83
N PRO A 99 -10.48 20.01 -5.82
CA PRO A 99 -10.08 21.43 -5.66
C PRO A 99 -10.83 22.16 -4.56
N GLY A 100 -12.11 21.82 -4.32
CA GLY A 100 -12.90 22.44 -3.24
C GLY A 100 -12.40 22.04 -1.86
N ILE A 101 -12.07 20.76 -1.67
CA ILE A 101 -11.41 20.23 -0.46
C ILE A 101 -10.02 20.86 -0.28
N TYR A 102 -9.28 21.04 -1.39
CA TYR A 102 -7.96 21.68 -1.37
C TYR A 102 -8.03 23.13 -0.85
N MET A 103 -8.99 23.91 -1.34
CA MET A 103 -9.20 25.29 -0.88
C MET A 103 -9.55 25.36 0.61
N ILE A 104 -10.38 24.44 1.09
CA ILE A 104 -10.75 24.37 2.53
C ILE A 104 -9.51 24.04 3.37
N ALA A 105 -8.68 23.07 2.94
CA ALA A 105 -7.44 22.74 3.63
C ALA A 105 -6.46 23.92 3.66
N GLN A 106 -6.33 24.64 2.54
CA GLN A 106 -5.49 25.83 2.44
C GLN A 106 -5.94 26.96 3.37
N GLU A 107 -7.25 27.12 3.56
CA GLU A 107 -7.84 28.12 4.46
C GLU A 107 -7.63 27.77 5.94
N ILE A 108 -7.85 26.48 6.32
CA ILE A 108 -7.94 26.06 7.72
C ILE A 108 -6.56 25.67 8.29
N CYS A 109 -5.77 24.89 7.52
CA CYS A 109 -4.48 24.36 7.96
C CYS A 109 -3.37 24.63 6.92
N PRO A 110 -3.09 25.90 6.60
CA PRO A 110 -2.09 26.27 5.58
C PRO A 110 -0.67 25.78 5.91
N GLU A 111 -0.38 25.49 7.16
CA GLU A 111 0.90 24.99 7.66
C GLU A 111 1.15 23.53 7.35
N ILE A 112 0.10 22.72 7.05
CA ILE A 112 0.23 21.31 6.69
C ILE A 112 0.47 21.23 5.18
N GLU A 113 1.49 20.47 4.77
CA GLU A 113 1.78 20.28 3.34
C GLU A 113 0.60 19.66 2.58
N ARG A 114 0.42 20.04 1.34
CA ARG A 114 -0.63 19.50 0.46
C ARG A 114 0.01 18.73 -0.68
N HIS A 115 -0.32 17.43 -0.75
CA HIS A 115 0.06 16.52 -1.82
C HIS A 115 -1.16 16.22 -2.69
N ILE A 116 -1.02 16.33 -4.01
CA ILE A 116 -2.12 16.08 -4.93
C ILE A 116 -2.21 14.59 -5.23
N SER A 117 -3.37 14.00 -4.90
CA SER A 117 -3.62 12.57 -5.12
C SER A 117 -3.61 12.19 -6.61
N THR A 118 -3.25 10.93 -6.88
CA THR A 118 -3.41 10.31 -8.22
C THR A 118 -4.86 10.38 -8.74
N GLN A 119 -5.84 10.53 -7.86
CA GLN A 119 -7.27 10.71 -8.21
C GLN A 119 -7.54 12.02 -8.98
N ALA A 120 -6.65 12.99 -8.92
CA ALA A 120 -6.72 14.20 -9.73
C ALA A 120 -6.27 13.95 -11.19
N ASN A 121 -5.76 12.76 -11.51
CA ASN A 121 -5.34 12.31 -12.83
C ASN A 121 -4.29 13.25 -13.48
N ASN A 122 -3.20 13.47 -12.77
CA ASN A 122 -2.12 14.35 -13.22
C ASN A 122 -1.23 13.62 -14.23
N THR A 123 -1.32 14.01 -15.51
CA THR A 123 -0.68 13.32 -16.64
C THR A 123 0.28 14.20 -17.45
N ASN A 124 0.47 15.47 -17.10
CA ASN A 124 1.34 16.38 -17.84
C ASN A 124 1.91 17.49 -16.96
N TYR A 125 3.06 18.05 -17.35
CA TYR A 125 3.74 19.10 -16.57
C TYR A 125 2.90 20.37 -16.37
N GLY A 126 1.96 20.70 -17.27
CA GLY A 126 1.06 21.83 -17.09
C GLY A 126 0.14 21.67 -15.87
N THR A 127 -0.37 20.45 -15.64
CA THR A 127 -1.15 20.12 -14.44
C THR A 127 -0.29 20.23 -13.17
N TYR A 128 0.97 19.79 -13.23
CA TYR A 128 1.90 19.93 -12.09
C TYR A 128 2.17 21.40 -11.78
N LEU A 129 2.47 22.23 -12.79
CA LEU A 129 2.67 23.67 -12.61
C LEU A 129 1.42 24.39 -12.09
N PHE A 130 0.22 23.95 -12.51
CA PHE A 130 -1.02 24.49 -11.95
C PHE A 130 -1.07 24.26 -10.43
N TRP A 131 -0.85 23.03 -9.99
CA TRP A 131 -0.89 22.69 -8.56
C TRP A 131 0.24 23.35 -7.77
N TRP A 132 1.44 23.47 -8.36
CA TRP A 132 2.55 24.21 -7.77
C TRP A 132 2.17 25.67 -7.49
N ASN A 133 1.56 26.32 -8.45
CA ASN A 133 1.08 27.69 -8.32
C ASN A 133 -0.04 27.85 -7.27
N GLN A 134 -0.76 26.77 -6.96
CA GLN A 134 -1.70 26.73 -5.84
C GLN A 134 -1.02 26.47 -4.49
N GLY A 135 0.28 26.20 -4.45
CA GLY A 135 1.04 25.92 -3.25
C GLY A 135 1.08 24.44 -2.85
N ALA A 136 0.78 23.51 -3.76
CA ALA A 136 1.00 22.09 -3.52
C ALA A 136 2.49 21.76 -3.54
N LYS A 137 2.95 20.97 -2.58
CA LYS A 137 4.35 20.56 -2.46
C LYS A 137 4.68 19.38 -3.37
N ARG A 138 3.74 18.44 -3.52
CA ARG A 138 3.93 17.15 -4.20
C ARG A 138 2.73 16.80 -5.07
N VAL A 139 3.00 16.13 -6.18
CA VAL A 139 1.96 15.56 -7.05
C VAL A 139 2.20 14.07 -7.22
N VAL A 140 1.14 13.28 -6.95
CA VAL A 140 1.12 11.85 -7.24
C VAL A 140 0.75 11.66 -8.71
N SER A 141 1.65 11.10 -9.50
CA SER A 141 1.44 10.82 -10.91
C SER A 141 0.24 9.90 -11.14
N ALA A 142 -0.42 10.06 -12.28
CA ALA A 142 -1.28 9.01 -12.79
C ALA A 142 -0.46 7.74 -13.07
N ARG A 143 -1.08 6.55 -12.89
CA ARG A 143 -0.40 5.26 -13.06
C ARG A 143 -0.19 4.89 -14.53
N GLU A 144 -0.81 5.64 -15.40
CA GLU A 144 -0.81 5.49 -16.85
C GLU A 144 0.38 6.20 -17.53
N LEU A 145 1.26 6.85 -16.76
CA LEU A 145 2.48 7.49 -17.26
C LEU A 145 3.64 6.50 -17.40
N SER A 146 4.38 6.62 -18.49
CA SER A 146 5.66 5.97 -18.69
C SER A 146 6.80 6.69 -17.93
N LEU A 147 7.94 6.01 -17.76
CA LEU A 147 9.15 6.63 -17.18
C LEU A 147 9.67 7.81 -18.04
N GLU A 148 9.49 7.74 -19.35
CA GLU A 148 9.87 8.82 -20.26
C GLU A 148 9.04 10.07 -20.00
N GLU A 149 7.71 9.93 -19.92
CA GLU A 149 6.81 11.04 -19.59
C GLU A 149 7.08 11.63 -18.20
N ILE A 150 7.42 10.80 -17.22
CA ILE A 150 7.79 11.26 -15.86
C ILE A 150 9.09 12.08 -15.92
N ARG A 151 10.10 11.64 -16.68
CA ARG A 151 11.35 12.40 -16.90
C ARG A 151 11.09 13.72 -17.60
N GLU A 152 10.19 13.73 -18.59
CA GLU A 152 9.78 14.95 -19.29
C GLU A 152 9.09 15.90 -18.31
N ILE A 153 8.13 15.44 -17.49
CA ILE A 153 7.50 16.25 -16.45
C ILE A 153 8.57 16.84 -15.51
N ARG A 154 9.51 16.01 -15.02
CA ARG A 154 10.60 16.48 -14.13
C ARG A 154 11.41 17.60 -14.74
N SER A 155 11.66 17.57 -16.05
CA SER A 155 12.45 18.60 -16.74
C SER A 155 11.73 19.95 -16.89
N HIS A 156 10.41 20.00 -16.71
CA HIS A 156 9.59 21.20 -16.89
C HIS A 156 9.05 21.81 -15.59
N ILE A 157 9.28 21.18 -14.45
CA ILE A 157 8.79 21.67 -13.15
C ILE A 157 9.95 22.11 -12.25
N PRO A 158 9.72 22.98 -11.24
CA PRO A 158 10.73 23.36 -10.27
C PRO A 158 11.33 22.15 -9.54
N GLU A 159 12.59 22.23 -9.14
CA GLU A 159 13.27 21.16 -8.41
C GLU A 159 12.63 20.92 -7.04
N GLU A 160 12.11 21.97 -6.42
CA GLU A 160 11.45 21.93 -5.11
C GLU A 160 10.06 21.27 -5.15
N MET A 161 9.46 21.13 -6.35
CA MET A 161 8.20 20.41 -6.53
C MET A 161 8.47 18.92 -6.61
N GLU A 162 7.84 18.12 -5.74
CA GLU A 162 8.08 16.70 -5.64
C GLU A 162 7.15 15.86 -6.53
N ILE A 163 7.71 14.82 -7.15
CA ILE A 163 6.98 13.80 -7.90
C ILE A 163 6.87 12.53 -7.07
N GLU A 164 5.66 12.06 -6.86
CA GLU A 164 5.38 10.75 -6.22
C GLU A 164 4.78 9.80 -7.24
N THR A 165 5.19 8.53 -7.21
CA THR A 165 4.72 7.51 -8.16
C THR A 165 4.50 6.17 -7.46
N PHE A 166 3.44 5.45 -7.84
CA PHE A 166 3.24 4.07 -7.41
C PHE A 166 4.24 3.14 -8.07
N ILE A 167 4.89 2.29 -7.28
CA ILE A 167 5.87 1.31 -7.76
C ILE A 167 5.50 -0.14 -7.43
N HIS A 168 4.45 -0.36 -6.62
CA HIS A 168 4.00 -1.70 -6.24
C HIS A 168 2.52 -1.73 -5.86
N GLY A 169 1.86 -2.85 -6.13
CA GLY A 169 0.51 -3.18 -5.68
C GLY A 169 -0.54 -3.15 -6.79
N ALA A 170 -1.80 -3.16 -6.39
CA ALA A 170 -2.92 -3.36 -7.30
C ALA A 170 -3.07 -2.25 -8.35
N MET A 171 -3.26 -2.65 -9.62
CA MET A 171 -3.61 -1.76 -10.71
C MET A 171 -5.14 -1.61 -10.84
N CYS A 172 -5.57 -0.50 -11.42
CA CYS A 172 -6.97 -0.21 -11.75
C CYS A 172 -7.20 -0.36 -13.26
N ILE A 173 -8.42 -0.77 -13.65
CA ILE A 173 -8.82 -0.88 -15.07
C ILE A 173 -8.96 0.48 -15.76
N SER A 174 -9.14 1.55 -15.01
CA SER A 174 -9.33 2.90 -15.52
C SER A 174 -8.49 3.91 -14.73
N TYR A 175 -8.39 5.12 -15.24
CA TYR A 175 -7.86 6.25 -14.48
C TYR A 175 -8.49 6.29 -13.08
N SER A 176 -7.67 6.59 -12.09
CA SER A 176 -8.08 6.59 -10.68
C SER A 176 -9.27 7.52 -10.46
N GLY A 177 -10.31 7.04 -9.76
CA GLY A 177 -11.51 7.82 -9.48
C GLY A 177 -12.47 8.03 -10.68
N ARG A 178 -12.24 7.44 -11.85
CA ARG A 178 -13.07 7.66 -13.05
C ARG A 178 -13.97 6.47 -13.41
N CYS A 179 -13.85 5.34 -12.71
CA CYS A 179 -14.62 4.14 -12.97
C CYS A 179 -16.00 4.18 -12.32
N LEU A 180 -17.06 3.93 -13.10
CA LEU A 180 -18.44 3.84 -12.63
C LEU A 180 -18.95 2.39 -12.48
N LEU A 181 -18.16 1.37 -12.81
CA LEU A 181 -18.60 -0.03 -12.77
C LEU A 181 -19.13 -0.46 -11.40
N SER A 182 -18.48 -0.05 -10.31
CA SER A 182 -18.92 -0.39 -8.97
C SER A 182 -20.29 0.22 -8.64
N ASN A 183 -20.48 1.49 -8.99
CA ASN A 183 -21.77 2.17 -8.82
C ASN A 183 -22.86 1.49 -9.66
N PHE A 184 -22.58 1.24 -10.94
CA PHE A 184 -23.52 0.61 -11.87
C PHE A 184 -23.97 -0.77 -11.40
N PHE A 185 -23.05 -1.66 -11.02
CA PHE A 185 -23.38 -3.04 -10.63
C PHE A 185 -23.91 -3.20 -9.20
N THR A 186 -23.51 -2.32 -8.27
CA THR A 186 -23.75 -2.56 -6.84
C THR A 186 -24.31 -1.35 -6.09
N GLY A 187 -24.55 -0.23 -6.76
CA GLY A 187 -24.95 1.03 -6.12
C GLY A 187 -23.87 1.63 -5.21
N ARG A 188 -22.64 1.10 -5.25
CA ARG A 188 -21.54 1.55 -4.39
C ARG A 188 -20.56 2.39 -5.18
N ASP A 189 -20.38 3.62 -4.75
CA ASP A 189 -19.56 4.59 -5.45
C ASP A 189 -18.06 4.40 -5.14
N ALA A 190 -17.28 4.05 -6.17
CA ALA A 190 -15.84 3.88 -6.08
C ALA A 190 -15.14 5.21 -5.69
N ASN A 191 -15.71 6.34 -6.12
CA ASN A 191 -15.17 7.68 -5.88
C ASN A 191 -15.42 8.18 -4.44
N GLN A 192 -16.33 7.50 -3.74
CA GLN A 192 -16.61 7.68 -2.30
C GLN A 192 -16.00 6.56 -1.44
N GLY A 193 -15.00 5.84 -1.97
CA GLY A 193 -14.28 4.80 -1.24
C GLY A 193 -14.96 3.44 -1.14
N ALA A 194 -16.09 3.22 -1.82
CA ALA A 194 -16.90 2.00 -1.70
C ALA A 194 -16.74 1.01 -2.88
N CYS A 195 -15.60 1.02 -3.58
CA CYS A 195 -15.34 0.15 -4.73
C CYS A 195 -15.47 -1.33 -4.36
N THR A 196 -16.30 -2.07 -5.13
CA THR A 196 -16.51 -3.52 -4.98
C THR A 196 -15.67 -4.36 -5.93
N HIS A 197 -14.77 -3.73 -6.68
CA HIS A 197 -13.87 -4.36 -7.66
C HIS A 197 -14.57 -5.19 -8.74
N PRO A 198 -15.65 -4.70 -9.39
CA PRO A 198 -16.35 -5.50 -10.38
C PRO A 198 -15.49 -5.80 -11.62
N CYS A 199 -14.49 -4.96 -11.94
CA CYS A 199 -13.53 -5.24 -13.01
C CYS A 199 -12.72 -6.55 -12.83
N ARG A 200 -12.82 -7.19 -11.65
CA ARG A 200 -12.16 -8.47 -11.32
C ARG A 200 -13.12 -9.65 -11.29
N TRP A 201 -14.40 -9.44 -11.57
CA TRP A 201 -15.37 -10.51 -11.67
C TRP A 201 -15.25 -11.20 -13.03
N LYS A 202 -15.71 -12.45 -13.12
CA LYS A 202 -15.81 -13.15 -14.40
C LYS A 202 -17.04 -12.66 -15.13
N TYR A 203 -16.86 -12.29 -16.38
CA TYR A 203 -17.92 -11.87 -17.28
C TYR A 203 -17.91 -12.70 -18.54
N SER A 204 -19.09 -12.82 -19.17
CA SER A 204 -19.25 -13.29 -20.52
C SER A 204 -20.18 -12.36 -21.25
N VAL A 205 -19.91 -12.09 -22.50
CA VAL A 205 -20.83 -11.34 -23.37
C VAL A 205 -21.75 -12.35 -24.03
N VAL A 206 -23.04 -12.06 -24.01
CA VAL A 206 -24.08 -12.84 -24.71
C VAL A 206 -24.71 -11.92 -25.73
N GLU A 207 -24.74 -12.35 -26.99
CA GLU A 207 -25.45 -11.65 -28.03
C GLU A 207 -26.93 -12.02 -27.97
N GLU A 208 -27.84 -11.04 -28.02
CA GLU A 208 -29.29 -11.24 -27.87
C GLU A 208 -29.87 -12.23 -28.89
N THR A 209 -29.30 -12.26 -30.10
CA THR A 209 -29.73 -13.16 -31.19
C THR A 209 -29.15 -14.59 -31.08
N ARG A 210 -28.21 -14.82 -30.17
CA ARG A 210 -27.58 -16.12 -29.88
C ARG A 210 -27.63 -16.48 -28.39
N PRO A 211 -28.83 -16.69 -27.84
CA PRO A 211 -28.99 -17.01 -26.44
C PRO A 211 -28.34 -18.36 -26.12
N GLY A 212 -27.50 -18.37 -25.05
CA GLY A 212 -26.78 -19.58 -24.61
C GLY A 212 -25.37 -19.72 -25.17
N GLU A 213 -24.92 -18.87 -26.09
CA GLU A 213 -23.54 -18.80 -26.53
C GLU A 213 -22.79 -17.74 -25.69
N TYR A 214 -21.94 -18.21 -24.77
CA TYR A 214 -21.14 -17.33 -23.92
C TYR A 214 -19.81 -17.03 -24.62
N MET A 215 -19.64 -15.78 -25.03
CA MET A 215 -18.40 -15.32 -25.66
C MET A 215 -17.49 -14.77 -24.57
N PRO A 216 -16.25 -15.31 -24.40
CA PRO A 216 -15.27 -14.74 -23.51
C PRO A 216 -14.90 -13.33 -24.01
N VAL A 217 -14.67 -12.43 -23.05
CA VAL A 217 -14.34 -11.04 -23.35
C VAL A 217 -12.82 -10.87 -23.35
N TYR A 218 -12.24 -10.43 -24.47
CA TYR A 218 -10.80 -10.18 -24.65
C TYR A 218 -10.54 -8.74 -25.08
N GLU A 219 -9.34 -8.23 -24.84
CA GLU A 219 -8.91 -6.92 -25.35
C GLU A 219 -8.28 -7.05 -26.73
N ASN A 220 -8.59 -6.10 -27.60
CA ASN A 220 -7.88 -5.89 -28.84
C ASN A 220 -7.69 -4.37 -29.10
N GLU A 221 -7.03 -4.00 -30.19
CA GLU A 221 -6.67 -2.61 -30.53
C GLU A 221 -7.87 -1.63 -30.61
N ARG A 222 -9.11 -2.09 -30.44
CA ARG A 222 -10.34 -1.34 -30.67
C ARG A 222 -11.25 -1.14 -29.46
N GLY A 223 -10.97 -1.76 -28.29
CA GLY A 223 -11.87 -1.62 -27.15
C GLY A 223 -11.36 -2.15 -25.83
N THR A 224 -11.89 -1.56 -24.75
CA THR A 224 -11.57 -1.93 -23.37
C THR A 224 -12.49 -3.07 -22.93
N TYR A 225 -11.91 -4.12 -22.42
CA TYR A 225 -12.58 -5.28 -21.87
C TYR A 225 -12.35 -5.33 -20.37
N ILE A 226 -13.26 -5.96 -19.62
CA ILE A 226 -13.21 -6.00 -18.15
C ILE A 226 -12.32 -7.17 -17.73
N PHE A 227 -11.07 -6.89 -17.33
CA PHE A 227 -10.08 -7.91 -17.02
C PHE A 227 -9.46 -7.74 -15.63
N ASN A 228 -8.91 -8.84 -15.13
CA ASN A 228 -8.21 -8.93 -13.87
C ASN A 228 -6.74 -8.52 -14.05
N SER A 229 -6.43 -7.25 -13.89
CA SER A 229 -5.06 -6.72 -14.02
C SER A 229 -4.11 -7.41 -13.05
N LYS A 230 -2.88 -7.72 -13.54
CA LYS A 230 -1.73 -8.08 -12.71
C LYS A 230 -1.39 -6.96 -11.74
N ASP A 231 -0.70 -7.28 -10.66
CA ASP A 231 -0.23 -6.27 -9.70
C ASP A 231 1.05 -5.60 -10.22
N LEU A 232 1.16 -4.29 -10.05
CA LEU A 232 2.38 -3.55 -10.37
C LEU A 232 3.53 -4.01 -9.47
N CYS A 233 4.71 -4.23 -10.03
CA CYS A 233 5.93 -4.54 -9.28
C CYS A 233 7.18 -4.04 -10.00
N MET A 234 7.80 -3.00 -9.46
CA MET A 234 9.01 -2.38 -10.00
C MET A 234 10.29 -2.79 -9.27
N ILE A 235 10.24 -3.85 -8.45
CA ILE A 235 11.39 -4.31 -7.65
C ILE A 235 12.62 -4.66 -8.50
N GLY A 236 12.41 -5.15 -9.71
CA GLY A 236 13.47 -5.48 -10.68
C GLY A 236 14.02 -4.28 -11.45
N HIS A 237 13.51 -3.07 -11.23
CA HIS A 237 13.75 -1.89 -12.05
C HIS A 237 14.18 -0.65 -11.25
N MET A 238 14.82 -0.85 -10.07
CA MET A 238 15.19 0.26 -9.18
C MET A 238 16.19 1.21 -9.81
N GLU A 239 17.09 0.76 -10.66
CA GLU A 239 18.05 1.64 -11.34
C GLU A 239 17.34 2.67 -12.24
N ASP A 240 16.32 2.24 -12.99
CA ASP A 240 15.51 3.12 -13.83
C ASP A 240 14.65 4.08 -13.00
N ILE A 241 14.02 3.59 -11.95
CA ILE A 241 13.21 4.38 -11.02
C ILE A 241 14.06 5.45 -10.34
N LEU A 242 15.20 5.08 -9.76
CA LEU A 242 16.10 6.00 -9.06
C LEU A 242 16.76 7.04 -9.99
N SER A 243 16.76 6.78 -11.30
CA SER A 243 17.28 7.73 -12.32
C SER A 243 16.21 8.60 -12.97
N SER A 244 14.95 8.40 -12.66
CA SER A 244 13.83 9.08 -13.32
C SER A 244 13.47 10.46 -12.76
N GLY A 245 14.04 10.85 -11.61
CA GLY A 245 13.71 12.11 -10.93
C GLY A 245 12.45 12.05 -10.05
N ILE A 246 12.01 10.85 -9.68
CA ILE A 246 10.92 10.63 -8.71
C ILE A 246 11.46 10.85 -7.30
N ASP A 247 10.73 11.61 -6.49
CA ASP A 247 11.09 11.95 -5.11
C ASP A 247 10.48 11.00 -4.07
N SER A 248 9.32 10.41 -4.36
CA SER A 248 8.61 9.50 -3.45
C SER A 248 8.07 8.26 -4.16
N LEU A 249 8.40 7.09 -3.61
CA LEU A 249 8.09 5.76 -4.12
C LEU A 249 6.95 5.16 -3.31
N LYS A 250 5.75 5.13 -3.88
CA LYS A 250 4.53 4.73 -3.18
C LYS A 250 4.16 3.28 -3.39
N ILE A 251 3.85 2.62 -2.30
CA ILE A 251 3.29 1.26 -2.29
C ILE A 251 1.77 1.34 -2.17
N GLU A 252 1.02 0.63 -3.02
CA GLU A 252 -0.42 0.43 -2.87
C GLU A 252 -0.69 -0.78 -1.99
N GLY A 253 -1.67 -0.69 -1.10
CA GLY A 253 -2.01 -1.81 -0.23
C GLY A 253 -2.69 -1.42 1.08
N ARG A 254 -3.45 -0.33 1.12
CA ARG A 254 -4.11 0.17 2.35
C ARG A 254 -5.07 -0.83 3.01
N MET A 255 -5.54 -1.85 2.27
CA MET A 255 -6.39 -2.93 2.79
C MET A 255 -5.61 -4.21 3.11
N LYS A 256 -4.29 -4.17 3.03
CA LYS A 256 -3.43 -5.35 3.22
C LYS A 256 -3.07 -5.55 4.69
N THR A 257 -2.64 -6.77 5.02
CA THR A 257 -2.22 -7.18 6.37
C THR A 257 -0.85 -6.62 6.75
N ALA A 258 -0.52 -6.66 8.04
CA ALA A 258 0.81 -6.30 8.54
C ALA A 258 1.92 -7.14 7.89
N LEU A 259 1.69 -8.45 7.64
CA LEU A 259 2.65 -9.30 6.93
C LEU A 259 2.98 -8.76 5.52
N TYR A 260 1.96 -8.35 4.76
CA TYR A 260 2.19 -7.75 3.43
C TYR A 260 2.99 -6.46 3.54
N VAL A 261 2.58 -5.56 4.43
CA VAL A 261 3.23 -4.25 4.61
C VAL A 261 4.68 -4.43 5.03
N ALA A 262 4.96 -5.26 6.02
CA ALA A 262 6.31 -5.58 6.47
C ALA A 262 7.19 -6.17 5.36
N THR A 263 6.65 -7.15 4.63
CA THR A 263 7.37 -7.83 3.55
C THR A 263 7.75 -6.86 2.44
N VAL A 264 6.79 -6.06 1.97
CA VAL A 264 7.01 -5.13 0.87
C VAL A 264 7.91 -3.97 1.31
N ALA A 265 7.67 -3.39 2.49
CA ALA A 265 8.45 -2.27 3.02
C ALA A 265 9.94 -2.63 3.14
N ARG A 266 10.29 -3.71 3.89
CA ARG A 266 11.69 -4.10 4.07
C ARG A 266 12.38 -4.50 2.77
N THR A 267 11.63 -5.11 1.83
CA THR A 267 12.20 -5.56 0.56
C THR A 267 12.55 -4.37 -0.34
N TYR A 268 11.63 -3.41 -0.50
CA TYR A 268 11.90 -2.19 -1.26
C TYR A 268 12.94 -1.31 -0.56
N ARG A 269 12.89 -1.19 0.78
CA ARG A 269 13.92 -0.45 1.53
C ARG A 269 15.31 -0.99 1.23
N LYS A 270 15.49 -2.31 1.36
CA LYS A 270 16.76 -2.96 1.07
C LYS A 270 17.16 -2.80 -0.41
N ALA A 271 16.24 -2.94 -1.36
CA ALA A 271 16.53 -2.80 -2.77
C ALA A 271 16.97 -1.36 -3.13
N ILE A 272 16.31 -0.35 -2.55
CA ILE A 272 16.67 1.06 -2.75
C ILE A 272 18.07 1.32 -2.16
N ASP A 273 18.31 0.90 -0.92
CA ASP A 273 19.60 1.14 -0.24
C ASP A 273 20.75 0.41 -0.94
N ASP A 274 20.58 -0.86 -1.31
CA ASP A 274 21.57 -1.62 -2.04
C ASP A 274 21.87 -0.99 -3.42
N CYS A 275 20.84 -0.53 -4.14
CA CYS A 275 21.00 0.10 -5.45
C CYS A 275 21.70 1.47 -5.39
N LEU A 276 21.48 2.23 -4.31
CA LEU A 276 22.14 3.53 -4.09
C LEU A 276 23.59 3.35 -3.63
N GLU A 277 23.86 2.33 -2.82
CA GLU A 277 25.21 1.98 -2.35
C GLU A 277 26.07 1.42 -3.50
N ASP A 278 25.56 0.37 -4.18
CA ASP A 278 26.22 -0.29 -5.29
C ASP A 278 25.19 -1.02 -6.18
N PRO A 279 24.99 -0.59 -7.44
CA PRO A 279 24.09 -1.28 -8.36
C PRO A 279 24.41 -2.77 -8.58
N GLU A 280 25.68 -3.19 -8.49
CA GLU A 280 26.03 -4.61 -8.60
C GLU A 280 25.55 -5.42 -7.40
N LYS A 281 25.61 -4.85 -6.19
CA LYS A 281 25.04 -5.44 -4.97
C LYS A 281 23.52 -5.65 -5.13
N TYR A 282 22.82 -4.63 -5.65
CA TYR A 282 21.39 -4.74 -5.95
C TYR A 282 21.12 -5.89 -6.96
N ARG A 283 21.85 -5.95 -8.08
CA ARG A 283 21.67 -7.01 -9.08
C ARG A 283 21.95 -8.40 -8.51
N LYS A 284 22.98 -8.53 -7.69
CA LYS A 284 23.36 -9.80 -7.01
C LYS A 284 22.25 -10.26 -6.05
N ASN A 285 21.60 -9.33 -5.36
CA ASN A 285 20.54 -9.62 -4.40
C ASN A 285 19.15 -9.80 -5.05
N MET A 286 19.00 -9.67 -6.37
CA MET A 286 17.73 -9.77 -7.08
C MET A 286 16.92 -11.04 -6.76
N PRO A 287 17.51 -12.25 -6.70
CA PRO A 287 16.77 -13.46 -6.35
C PRO A 287 16.09 -13.35 -4.98
N TRP A 288 16.79 -12.77 -3.98
CA TRP A 288 16.22 -12.55 -2.64
C TRP A 288 15.03 -11.57 -2.66
N TYR A 289 15.14 -10.43 -3.37
CA TYR A 289 14.02 -9.50 -3.48
C TYR A 289 12.79 -10.15 -4.11
N GLN A 290 12.97 -10.90 -5.19
CA GLN A 290 11.88 -11.59 -5.88
C GLN A 290 11.22 -12.66 -5.00
N GLU A 291 12.01 -13.42 -4.25
CA GLU A 291 11.51 -14.40 -3.29
C GLU A 291 10.69 -13.73 -2.18
N GLN A 292 11.21 -12.64 -1.59
CA GLN A 292 10.48 -11.92 -0.53
C GLN A 292 9.17 -11.35 -1.04
N ILE A 293 9.15 -10.68 -2.19
CA ILE A 293 7.90 -10.12 -2.76
C ILE A 293 6.86 -11.22 -3.04
N ARG A 294 7.28 -12.40 -3.48
CA ARG A 294 6.40 -13.55 -3.70
C ARG A 294 5.96 -14.25 -2.40
N SER A 295 6.57 -13.95 -1.28
CA SER A 295 6.20 -14.56 0.01
C SER A 295 4.91 -13.98 0.61
N CYS A 296 4.45 -12.81 0.17
CA CYS A 296 3.15 -12.26 0.58
C CYS A 296 2.05 -12.58 -0.44
N THR A 297 0.82 -12.28 -0.10
CA THR A 297 -0.33 -12.50 -1.00
C THR A 297 -0.30 -11.52 -2.17
N TYR A 298 -0.10 -12.01 -3.38
CA TYR A 298 0.00 -11.23 -4.61
C TYR A 298 -0.77 -11.86 -5.76
N ARG A 299 -0.97 -11.09 -6.83
CA ARG A 299 -1.31 -11.58 -8.16
C ARG A 299 -0.08 -11.47 -9.04
N GLN A 300 -0.03 -12.23 -10.15
CA GLN A 300 1.08 -12.11 -11.10
C GLN A 300 1.48 -10.65 -11.34
N PHE A 301 2.75 -10.40 -11.61
CA PHE A 301 3.30 -9.05 -11.67
C PHE A 301 3.42 -8.50 -13.09
N THR A 302 3.31 -7.17 -13.19
CA THR A 302 3.53 -6.37 -14.40
C THR A 302 4.30 -5.10 -14.05
N THR A 303 4.96 -4.50 -15.02
CA THR A 303 5.55 -3.15 -14.93
C THR A 303 4.54 -2.03 -15.20
N GLY A 304 3.26 -2.37 -15.43
CA GLY A 304 2.22 -1.40 -15.77
C GLY A 304 2.56 -0.60 -17.04
N PHE A 305 2.44 0.70 -16.95
CA PHE A 305 2.73 1.61 -18.06
C PHE A 305 4.17 2.12 -18.13
N PHE A 306 5.03 1.77 -17.18
CA PHE A 306 6.38 2.34 -17.06
C PHE A 306 7.24 2.21 -18.32
N TYR A 307 7.09 1.12 -19.07
CA TYR A 307 7.83 0.86 -20.31
C TYR A 307 6.97 0.91 -21.56
N GLY A 308 5.79 1.49 -21.46
CA GLY A 308 4.86 1.66 -22.56
C GLY A 308 3.46 1.15 -22.23
N LYS A 309 2.58 1.18 -23.21
CA LYS A 309 1.18 0.75 -23.05
C LYS A 309 1.13 -0.74 -22.71
N PRO A 310 0.45 -1.15 -21.63
CA PRO A 310 0.24 -2.55 -21.30
C PRO A 310 -0.49 -3.29 -22.42
N ASP A 311 -0.09 -4.54 -22.65
CA ASP A 311 -0.71 -5.43 -23.61
C ASP A 311 -1.50 -6.56 -22.90
N GLU A 312 -1.92 -7.55 -23.67
CA GLU A 312 -2.63 -8.74 -23.16
C GLU A 312 -1.85 -9.48 -22.07
N THR A 313 -0.52 -9.43 -22.07
CA THR A 313 0.31 -10.13 -21.07
C THR A 313 0.22 -9.49 -19.69
N SER A 314 -0.32 -8.29 -19.58
CA SER A 314 -0.51 -7.54 -18.32
C SER A 314 -1.79 -7.91 -17.57
N GLN A 315 -2.56 -8.88 -18.08
CA GLN A 315 -3.83 -9.33 -17.52
C GLN A 315 -3.75 -10.80 -17.08
N ILE A 316 -4.68 -11.23 -16.22
CA ILE A 316 -4.82 -12.61 -15.76
C ILE A 316 -6.12 -13.17 -16.36
N TYR A 317 -6.00 -14.20 -17.21
CA TYR A 317 -7.13 -14.79 -17.95
C TYR A 317 -7.63 -16.11 -17.36
N ASP A 318 -6.76 -16.85 -16.69
CA ASP A 318 -6.98 -18.26 -16.33
C ASP A 318 -7.55 -18.48 -14.92
N ASN A 319 -7.25 -17.57 -13.97
CA ASN A 319 -7.83 -17.66 -12.64
C ASN A 319 -7.91 -16.29 -11.93
N ASN A 320 -8.72 -16.21 -10.86
CA ASN A 320 -8.79 -15.05 -9.96
C ASN A 320 -7.97 -15.28 -8.68
N THR A 321 -7.06 -16.23 -8.69
CA THR A 321 -6.44 -16.72 -7.47
C THR A 321 -5.27 -15.82 -7.07
N TYR A 322 -5.30 -15.34 -5.85
CA TYR A 322 -4.13 -14.80 -5.20
C TYR A 322 -3.18 -15.95 -4.89
N GLU A 323 -1.92 -15.78 -5.23
CA GLU A 323 -0.86 -16.66 -4.77
C GLU A 323 -0.46 -16.27 -3.34
N LYS A 324 -0.21 -17.27 -2.49
CA LYS A 324 0.11 -17.09 -1.09
C LYS A 324 1.27 -18.00 -0.73
N GLY A 325 2.44 -17.40 -0.48
CA GLY A 325 3.64 -18.16 -0.11
C GLY A 325 3.74 -18.48 1.38
N TYR A 326 3.16 -17.64 2.24
CA TYR A 326 3.22 -17.76 3.70
C TYR A 326 1.90 -17.45 4.38
N THR A 327 1.62 -18.14 5.49
CA THR A 327 0.54 -17.80 6.42
C THR A 327 1.05 -16.88 7.52
N TYR A 328 0.36 -15.77 7.72
CA TYR A 328 0.60 -14.81 8.79
C TYR A 328 0.10 -15.36 10.13
N LEU A 329 0.97 -15.55 11.12
CA LEU A 329 0.65 -16.13 12.42
C LEU A 329 0.43 -15.09 13.52
N GLY A 330 1.21 -14.00 13.52
CA GLY A 330 1.08 -12.93 14.51
C GLY A 330 2.25 -11.95 14.50
N ILE A 331 2.14 -10.90 15.32
CA ILE A 331 3.20 -9.94 15.61
C ILE A 331 3.65 -10.13 17.05
N VAL A 332 4.95 -10.03 17.28
CA VAL A 332 5.55 -10.01 18.61
C VAL A 332 5.44 -8.60 19.19
N TRP A 333 4.59 -8.44 20.21
CA TRP A 333 4.37 -7.15 20.86
C TRP A 333 5.31 -6.88 22.02
N GLU A 334 5.65 -7.91 22.76
CA GLU A 334 6.50 -7.84 23.95
C GLU A 334 7.33 -9.10 24.05
N VAL A 335 8.51 -9.00 24.64
CA VAL A 335 9.37 -10.15 24.95
C VAL A 335 9.92 -9.96 26.36
N GLU A 336 9.64 -10.94 27.25
CA GLU A 336 10.15 -10.99 28.63
C GLU A 336 10.67 -12.40 28.91
N ASP A 337 11.89 -12.51 29.39
CA ASP A 337 12.54 -13.77 29.76
C ASP A 337 12.43 -14.89 28.69
N GLY A 338 12.51 -14.50 27.41
CA GLY A 338 12.41 -15.44 26.28
C GLY A 338 10.99 -15.84 25.88
N VAL A 339 9.97 -15.33 26.59
CA VAL A 339 8.55 -15.53 26.27
C VAL A 339 8.06 -14.33 25.46
N CYS A 340 7.45 -14.56 24.32
CA CYS A 340 6.88 -13.50 23.49
C CYS A 340 5.34 -13.45 23.63
N ARG A 341 4.83 -12.23 23.83
CA ARG A 341 3.39 -11.94 23.76
C ARG A 341 3.01 -11.64 22.33
N ILE A 342 2.05 -12.40 21.79
CA ILE A 342 1.53 -12.24 20.44
C ILE A 342 0.00 -12.16 20.43
N GLU A 343 -0.57 -11.55 19.37
CA GLU A 343 -1.98 -11.69 19.03
C GLU A 343 -2.08 -12.62 17.80
N GLN A 344 -2.72 -13.78 18.01
CA GLN A 344 -2.83 -14.83 16.99
C GLN A 344 -3.65 -14.37 15.78
N ARG A 345 -3.17 -14.66 14.57
CA ARG A 345 -3.85 -14.36 13.30
C ARG A 345 -4.31 -15.62 12.55
N ASN A 346 -3.55 -16.69 12.64
CA ASN A 346 -3.90 -17.99 12.08
C ASN A 346 -3.39 -19.09 13.00
N LYS A 347 -4.00 -20.27 12.93
CA LYS A 347 -3.69 -21.41 13.77
C LYS A 347 -2.25 -21.89 13.56
N PHE A 348 -1.57 -22.18 14.69
CA PHE A 348 -0.31 -22.92 14.76
C PHE A 348 -0.33 -23.80 16.01
N SER A 349 0.63 -24.72 16.11
CA SER A 349 0.62 -25.76 17.14
C SER A 349 1.99 -25.92 17.82
N LEU A 350 1.98 -26.52 18.98
CA LEU A 350 3.19 -26.95 19.70
C LEU A 350 4.02 -27.90 18.83
N GLY A 351 5.34 -27.73 18.82
CA GLY A 351 6.27 -28.50 18.00
C GLY A 351 6.33 -28.12 16.52
N GLU A 352 5.50 -27.17 16.08
CA GLU A 352 5.49 -26.70 14.69
C GLU A 352 6.71 -25.85 14.39
N THR A 353 7.30 -26.02 13.20
CA THR A 353 8.37 -25.14 12.68
C THR A 353 7.73 -23.94 12.00
N ILE A 354 8.09 -22.74 12.45
CA ILE A 354 7.64 -21.46 11.91
C ILE A 354 8.83 -20.56 11.62
N GLU A 355 8.61 -19.43 11.02
CA GLU A 355 9.65 -18.46 10.68
C GLU A 355 9.42 -17.12 11.39
N ILE A 356 10.47 -16.61 12.01
CA ILE A 356 10.56 -15.21 12.47
C ILE A 356 11.06 -14.36 11.31
N MET A 357 10.28 -13.39 10.89
CA MET A 357 10.63 -12.40 9.88
C MET A 357 11.06 -11.10 10.55
N LYS A 358 12.34 -10.73 10.43
CA LYS A 358 12.93 -9.55 11.05
C LYS A 358 12.96 -8.32 10.13
N PRO A 359 12.92 -7.09 10.70
CA PRO A 359 13.00 -5.85 9.91
C PRO A 359 14.29 -5.71 9.10
N ASP A 360 15.40 -6.24 9.59
CA ASP A 360 16.74 -6.14 8.97
C ASP A 360 16.94 -7.06 7.75
N GLY A 361 15.91 -7.79 7.34
CA GLY A 361 15.94 -8.69 6.18
C GLY A 361 16.26 -10.15 6.52
N ARG A 362 16.64 -10.46 7.77
CA ARG A 362 16.84 -11.85 8.21
C ARG A 362 15.52 -12.57 8.36
N ASN A 363 15.53 -13.85 8.03
CA ASN A 363 14.46 -14.80 8.33
C ASN A 363 15.08 -15.94 9.15
N GLN A 364 14.37 -16.42 10.17
CA GLN A 364 14.89 -17.38 11.12
C GLN A 364 13.87 -18.46 11.39
N GLU A 365 14.19 -19.70 11.03
CA GLU A 365 13.34 -20.85 11.37
C GLU A 365 13.48 -21.18 12.86
N VAL A 366 12.32 -21.38 13.51
CA VAL A 366 12.22 -21.70 14.94
C VAL A 366 11.12 -22.71 15.18
N THR A 367 11.23 -23.45 16.28
CA THR A 367 10.19 -24.39 16.74
C THR A 367 9.37 -23.76 17.85
N VAL A 368 8.06 -23.98 17.85
CA VAL A 368 7.15 -23.57 18.93
C VAL A 368 7.29 -24.54 20.09
N GLU A 369 7.89 -24.08 21.19
CA GLU A 369 8.19 -24.94 22.34
C GLU A 369 7.12 -24.91 23.44
N ARG A 370 6.39 -23.78 23.55
CA ARG A 370 5.30 -23.63 24.53
C ARG A 370 4.29 -22.61 24.08
N ILE A 371 3.02 -22.84 24.35
CA ILE A 371 1.91 -21.91 24.12
C ILE A 371 1.10 -21.79 25.39
N VAL A 372 0.92 -20.58 25.93
CA VAL A 372 0.16 -20.29 27.14
C VAL A 372 -0.89 -19.22 26.83
N ASN A 373 -2.11 -19.38 27.30
CA ASN A 373 -3.16 -18.37 27.13
C ASN A 373 -3.11 -17.29 28.22
N GLU A 374 -3.99 -16.30 28.13
CA GLU A 374 -4.07 -15.18 29.09
C GLU A 374 -4.41 -15.64 30.55
N GLU A 375 -5.03 -16.82 30.70
CA GLU A 375 -5.34 -17.41 32.00
C GLU A 375 -4.14 -18.18 32.61
N GLY A 376 -3.00 -18.20 31.92
CA GLY A 376 -1.80 -18.95 32.36
C GLY A 376 -1.87 -20.46 32.10
N LYS A 377 -2.81 -20.95 31.26
CA LYS A 377 -2.96 -22.37 30.93
C LYS A 377 -2.18 -22.73 29.67
N ASP A 378 -1.45 -23.82 29.73
CA ASP A 378 -0.78 -24.42 28.56
C ASP A 378 -1.81 -24.92 27.55
N GLN A 379 -1.47 -24.74 26.26
CA GLN A 379 -2.28 -25.13 25.09
C GLN A 379 -1.42 -25.92 24.10
N GLU A 380 -2.00 -26.92 23.44
CA GLU A 380 -1.34 -27.65 22.33
C GLU A 380 -1.38 -26.88 21.00
N SER A 381 -2.26 -25.91 20.88
CA SER A 381 -2.38 -25.08 19.66
C SER A 381 -3.00 -23.73 19.95
N ALA A 382 -2.86 -22.81 19.03
CA ALA A 382 -3.47 -21.47 18.99
C ALA A 382 -4.67 -21.46 18.03
N PRO A 383 -5.88 -21.92 18.43
CA PRO A 383 -6.98 -22.17 17.51
C PRO A 383 -7.84 -20.94 17.19
N HIS A 384 -7.84 -19.92 18.05
CA HIS A 384 -8.80 -18.82 17.97
C HIS A 384 -8.17 -17.53 17.44
N PRO A 385 -8.71 -16.95 16.33
CA PRO A 385 -8.25 -15.66 15.83
C PRO A 385 -8.32 -14.57 16.91
N GLN A 386 -7.30 -13.70 16.91
CA GLN A 386 -7.15 -12.57 17.85
C GLN A 386 -6.94 -12.98 19.33
N GLN A 387 -6.69 -14.25 19.61
CA GLN A 387 -6.31 -14.69 20.93
C GLN A 387 -4.93 -14.12 21.29
N ILE A 388 -4.82 -13.54 22.48
CA ILE A 388 -3.53 -13.16 23.06
C ILE A 388 -2.87 -14.42 23.64
N LEU A 389 -1.63 -14.63 23.28
CA LEU A 389 -0.85 -15.79 23.68
C LEU A 389 0.54 -15.39 24.13
N TYR A 390 1.08 -16.16 25.06
CA TYR A 390 2.46 -16.13 25.50
C TYR A 390 3.16 -17.37 24.96
N VAL A 391 4.12 -17.16 24.06
CA VAL A 391 4.74 -18.23 23.28
C VAL A 391 6.23 -18.27 23.57
N THR A 392 6.76 -19.50 23.81
CA THR A 392 8.20 -19.75 23.85
C THR A 392 8.61 -20.40 22.54
N LEU A 393 9.64 -19.85 21.91
CA LEU A 393 10.22 -20.36 20.68
C LEU A 393 11.65 -20.84 20.95
N SER A 394 12.15 -21.76 20.13
CA SER A 394 13.53 -22.31 20.26
C SER A 394 14.62 -21.22 20.19
N GLN A 395 14.29 -20.05 19.63
CA GLN A 395 15.11 -18.84 19.67
C GLN A 395 14.19 -17.64 19.93
N ALA A 396 14.61 -16.74 20.80
CA ALA A 396 13.81 -15.59 21.19
C ALA A 396 13.66 -14.60 20.01
N PRO A 397 12.42 -14.17 19.71
CA PRO A 397 12.17 -13.07 18.78
C PRO A 397 12.46 -11.72 19.44
N GLU A 398 12.37 -10.66 18.67
CA GLU A 398 12.39 -9.27 19.13
C GLU A 398 11.01 -8.62 18.98
N LYS A 399 10.78 -7.53 19.70
CA LYS A 399 9.54 -6.76 19.57
C LYS A 399 9.35 -6.31 18.11
N TYR A 400 8.14 -6.42 17.59
CA TYR A 400 7.71 -6.18 16.22
C TYR A 400 8.17 -7.22 15.17
N ASP A 401 8.90 -8.26 15.55
CA ASP A 401 9.10 -9.39 14.64
C ASP A 401 7.76 -10.00 14.21
N ILE A 402 7.70 -10.50 13.00
CA ILE A 402 6.49 -11.15 12.47
C ILE A 402 6.69 -12.66 12.43
N LEU A 403 5.74 -13.37 13.03
CA LEU A 403 5.67 -14.83 12.95
C LEU A 403 4.87 -15.23 11.73
N ARG A 404 5.44 -16.11 10.91
CA ARG A 404 4.82 -16.62 9.70
C ARG A 404 5.19 -18.08 9.46
N ARG A 405 4.38 -18.78 8.67
CA ARG A 405 4.62 -20.16 8.26
C ARG A 405 4.59 -20.27 6.75
N LYS A 406 5.55 -20.97 6.17
CA LYS A 406 5.59 -21.29 4.75
C LYS A 406 4.42 -22.19 4.38
N GLU A 407 3.70 -21.89 3.33
CA GLU A 407 2.69 -22.79 2.75
C GLU A 407 3.39 -23.89 1.94
N ASN A 408 2.88 -25.13 2.06
CA ASN A 408 3.41 -26.30 1.34
C ASN A 408 2.90 -26.32 -0.10
#